data_8083b4f586c14b890b5a8f00afb27593
#
_entry.id   8083b4f586c14b890b5a8f00afb27593
#
_cell.length_a   1.000
_cell.length_b   1.000
_cell.length_c   1.000
_cell.angle_alpha   90.00
_cell.angle_beta   90.00
_cell.angle_gamma   90.00
#
_symmetry.space_group_name_H-M   'P 1'
#
loop_
_entity.id
_entity.type
_entity.pdbx_description
1 polymer ?
#
loop_
_entity_poly.entity_id
_entity_poly.type
_entity_poly.pdbx_seq_one_letter_code
_entity_poly.pdbx_strand_id
1 'polypeptide(L)'
;MVTIADYKGKVKPDWCPGCGNFAQLSAISGALAELGIEPKDSVITSGIGCSSNMPEFINLYGFHGLHGRLLPVASAIKWANPKLTVIGYGGDGDGFFEGTQHFYHTAKRNVDITYIVSDNQIFGLTTGQASPTTEIGMKTKSTPEGNIEKPLNPLTIALTAGASFVARAFSGDALHLKEVIKKGIQHKGFSFIDVFSPCVTYNKINTYDYFRKKVYKPNTDTKDFSSAYKLAQQWDDKIPIGVLYDVESPAYEDRDSVISGKALVDIPLVKLTPEHLREFL
;
A
#
# COMPACT_ATOMS: atom_id res chain seq x y z
N MET A 1 25.61 -8.11 -5.31
CA MET A 1 24.60 -7.25 -5.97
C MET A 1 23.28 -8.00 -5.90
N VAL A 2 22.25 -7.41 -5.34
CA VAL A 2 20.92 -8.04 -5.20
C VAL A 2 20.22 -8.09 -6.56
N THR A 3 19.52 -9.16 -6.84
CA THR A 3 18.81 -9.41 -8.11
C THR A 3 17.33 -9.74 -7.84
N ILE A 4 16.49 -9.67 -8.85
CA ILE A 4 15.07 -10.05 -8.73
C ILE A 4 14.91 -11.50 -8.25
N ALA A 5 15.86 -12.39 -8.59
CA ALA A 5 15.81 -13.79 -8.18
C ALA A 5 15.93 -13.98 -6.67
N ASP A 6 16.61 -13.07 -5.96
CA ASP A 6 16.77 -13.12 -4.50
C ASP A 6 15.45 -12.91 -3.75
N TYR A 7 14.46 -12.29 -4.41
CA TYR A 7 13.11 -12.07 -3.86
C TYR A 7 12.10 -13.17 -4.20
N LYS A 8 12.52 -14.21 -4.91
CA LYS A 8 11.64 -15.32 -5.26
C LYS A 8 11.26 -16.11 -4.01
N GLY A 9 9.96 -16.10 -3.66
CA GLY A 9 9.44 -16.90 -2.57
C GLY A 9 9.54 -18.39 -2.81
N LYS A 10 9.47 -19.17 -1.74
CA LYS A 10 9.50 -20.64 -1.80
C LYS A 10 8.19 -21.23 -2.30
N VAL A 11 7.07 -20.50 -2.06
CA VAL A 11 5.74 -20.91 -2.46
C VAL A 11 5.42 -20.26 -3.81
N LYS A 12 4.84 -21.04 -4.72
CA LYS A 12 4.39 -20.52 -6.02
C LYS A 12 3.08 -19.75 -5.82
N PRO A 13 2.95 -18.53 -6.36
CA PRO A 13 1.69 -17.79 -6.30
C PRO A 13 0.52 -18.57 -6.92
N ASP A 14 -0.60 -18.59 -6.22
CA ASP A 14 -1.83 -19.31 -6.55
C ASP A 14 -2.96 -18.40 -7.04
N TRP A 15 -2.66 -17.15 -7.36
CA TRP A 15 -3.62 -16.21 -7.93
C TRP A 15 -4.18 -16.69 -9.26
N CYS A 16 -5.37 -16.24 -9.59
CA CYS A 16 -6.02 -16.53 -10.88
C CYS A 16 -5.11 -16.15 -12.05
N PRO A 17 -5.05 -16.95 -13.13
CA PRO A 17 -4.27 -16.60 -14.33
C PRO A 17 -4.68 -15.23 -14.89
N GLY A 18 -3.71 -14.33 -15.06
CA GLY A 18 -3.95 -12.96 -15.50
C GLY A 18 -4.29 -11.97 -14.40
N CYS A 19 -4.29 -12.37 -13.13
CA CYS A 19 -4.50 -11.46 -12.00
C CYS A 19 -3.39 -10.39 -11.92
N GLY A 20 -3.78 -9.15 -11.61
CA GLY A 20 -2.86 -8.02 -11.49
C GLY A 20 -1.80 -8.17 -10.39
N ASN A 21 -2.03 -9.03 -9.41
CA ASN A 21 -1.09 -9.28 -8.31
C ASN A 21 0.25 -9.87 -8.80
N PHE A 22 0.27 -10.63 -9.91
CA PHE A 22 1.52 -11.11 -10.51
C PHE A 22 2.43 -9.97 -10.97
N ALA A 23 1.84 -8.96 -11.63
CA ALA A 23 2.60 -7.79 -12.06
C ALA A 23 3.12 -6.98 -10.87
N GLN A 24 2.33 -6.88 -9.79
CA GLN A 24 2.72 -6.18 -8.57
C GLN A 24 3.86 -6.92 -7.84
N LEU A 25 3.81 -8.24 -7.72
CA LEU A 25 4.91 -9.05 -7.18
C LEU A 25 6.21 -8.80 -7.93
N SER A 26 6.15 -8.82 -9.26
CA SER A 26 7.31 -8.55 -10.12
C SER A 26 7.82 -7.12 -9.97
N ALA A 27 6.91 -6.14 -9.87
CA ALA A 27 7.27 -4.73 -9.73
C ALA A 27 7.89 -4.42 -8.36
N ILE A 28 7.37 -4.98 -7.26
CA ILE A 28 7.95 -4.85 -5.91
C ILE A 28 9.34 -5.46 -5.88
N SER A 29 9.49 -6.70 -6.36
CA SER A 29 10.80 -7.40 -6.41
C SER A 29 11.81 -6.64 -7.26
N GLY A 30 11.37 -6.11 -8.41
CA GLY A 30 12.22 -5.31 -9.31
C GLY A 30 12.64 -3.97 -8.70
N ALA A 31 11.72 -3.27 -8.01
CA ALA A 31 12.02 -2.02 -7.34
C ALA A 31 13.06 -2.21 -6.22
N LEU A 32 12.87 -3.21 -5.37
CA LEU A 32 13.81 -3.53 -4.29
C LEU A 32 15.19 -3.93 -4.83
N ALA A 33 15.24 -4.75 -5.89
CA ALA A 33 16.49 -5.16 -6.53
C ALA A 33 17.25 -3.96 -7.12
N GLU A 34 16.57 -3.07 -7.83
CA GLU A 34 17.19 -1.86 -8.40
C GLU A 34 17.67 -0.87 -7.33
N LEU A 35 17.02 -0.84 -6.18
CA LEU A 35 17.44 -0.04 -5.02
C LEU A 35 18.57 -0.70 -4.22
N GLY A 36 18.92 -1.95 -4.53
CA GLY A 36 19.96 -2.70 -3.81
C GLY A 36 19.57 -3.06 -2.38
N ILE A 37 18.28 -3.07 -2.04
CA ILE A 37 17.77 -3.40 -0.70
C ILE A 37 17.81 -4.92 -0.55
N GLU A 38 18.52 -5.44 0.44
CA GLU A 38 18.57 -6.88 0.65
C GLU A 38 17.28 -7.45 1.26
N PRO A 39 16.88 -8.70 0.96
CA PRO A 39 15.68 -9.31 1.55
C PRO A 39 15.62 -9.22 3.07
N LYS A 40 16.78 -9.36 3.76
CA LYS A 40 16.87 -9.27 5.23
C LYS A 40 16.63 -7.86 5.80
N ASP A 41 16.76 -6.81 4.96
CA ASP A 41 16.61 -5.41 5.35
C ASP A 41 15.21 -4.87 5.00
N SER A 42 14.30 -5.76 4.61
CA SER A 42 12.94 -5.41 4.20
C SER A 42 11.89 -6.32 4.82
N VAL A 43 10.73 -5.73 5.08
CA VAL A 43 9.55 -6.41 5.66
C VAL A 43 8.33 -6.07 4.83
N ILE A 44 7.50 -7.05 4.56
CA ILE A 44 6.18 -6.86 3.98
C ILE A 44 5.09 -7.28 4.96
N THR A 45 4.14 -6.39 5.23
CA THR A 45 2.97 -6.69 6.07
C THR A 45 1.73 -6.75 5.20
N SER A 46 0.81 -7.64 5.53
CA SER A 46 -0.47 -7.76 4.82
C SER A 46 -1.64 -8.00 5.78
N GLY A 47 -2.85 -7.70 5.30
CA GLY A 47 -4.10 -8.04 5.95
C GLY A 47 -4.72 -9.31 5.36
N ILE A 48 -5.97 -9.24 4.89
CA ILE A 48 -6.72 -10.39 4.35
C ILE A 48 -7.23 -10.08 2.93
N GLY A 49 -7.18 -11.08 2.06
CA GLY A 49 -7.64 -11.01 0.67
C GLY A 49 -6.64 -11.67 -0.28
N CYS A 50 -6.98 -11.77 -1.57
CA CYS A 50 -6.10 -12.39 -2.57
C CYS A 50 -4.72 -11.72 -2.63
N SER A 51 -4.67 -10.38 -2.59
CA SER A 51 -3.43 -9.62 -2.57
C SER A 51 -2.62 -9.87 -1.30
N SER A 52 -3.30 -10.04 -0.17
CA SER A 52 -2.68 -10.18 1.14
C SER A 52 -1.87 -11.47 1.33
N ASN A 53 -1.96 -12.44 0.41
CA ASN A 53 -1.08 -13.62 0.37
C ASN A 53 0.33 -13.28 -0.13
N MET A 54 0.61 -12.05 -0.54
CA MET A 54 1.93 -11.61 -1.04
C MET A 54 3.11 -12.02 -0.15
N PRO A 55 3.05 -11.94 1.20
CA PRO A 55 4.18 -12.34 2.06
C PRO A 55 4.60 -13.80 1.91
N GLU A 56 3.73 -14.68 1.43
CA GLU A 56 4.05 -16.09 1.19
C GLU A 56 4.80 -16.30 -0.13
N PHE A 57 4.65 -15.38 -1.07
CA PHE A 57 5.13 -15.49 -2.45
C PHE A 57 6.42 -14.71 -2.72
N ILE A 58 6.81 -13.84 -1.80
CA ILE A 58 8.03 -13.04 -1.88
C ILE A 58 9.01 -13.43 -0.77
N ASN A 59 10.29 -13.44 -1.07
CA ASN A 59 11.34 -13.73 -0.09
C ASN A 59 11.74 -12.46 0.65
N LEU A 60 10.91 -12.04 1.59
CA LEU A 60 11.16 -10.98 2.58
C LEU A 60 10.78 -11.47 3.96
N TYR A 61 11.09 -10.70 5.02
CA TYR A 61 10.36 -10.91 6.26
C TYR A 61 8.90 -10.56 6.03
N GLY A 62 8.01 -11.51 6.30
CA GLY A 62 6.57 -11.39 6.05
C GLY A 62 5.75 -11.42 7.33
N PHE A 63 4.72 -10.58 7.40
CA PHE A 63 3.70 -10.66 8.43
C PHE A 63 2.32 -10.63 7.78
N HIS A 64 1.63 -11.77 7.76
CA HIS A 64 0.27 -11.91 7.28
C HIS A 64 -0.67 -11.82 8.49
N GLY A 65 -1.35 -10.69 8.63
CA GLY A 65 -2.11 -10.34 9.84
C GLY A 65 -3.61 -10.49 9.70
N LEU A 66 -4.34 -9.73 10.54
CA LEU A 66 -5.79 -9.68 10.54
C LEU A 66 -6.31 -8.70 9.48
N HIS A 67 -7.58 -8.86 9.09
CA HIS A 67 -8.27 -8.00 8.13
C HIS A 67 -8.20 -6.52 8.54
N GLY A 68 -7.67 -5.68 7.64
CA GLY A 68 -7.52 -4.25 7.84
C GLY A 68 -6.49 -3.83 8.89
N ARG A 69 -5.63 -4.74 9.38
CA ARG A 69 -4.69 -4.45 10.49
C ARG A 69 -3.22 -4.43 10.06
N LEU A 70 -2.94 -4.43 8.76
CA LEU A 70 -1.56 -4.41 8.28
C LEU A 70 -0.79 -3.15 8.68
N LEU A 71 -1.40 -1.96 8.65
CA LEU A 71 -0.72 -0.69 8.92
C LEU A 71 -0.30 -0.50 10.39
N PRO A 72 -1.09 -0.85 11.42
CA PRO A 72 -0.58 -0.83 12.79
C PRO A 72 0.59 -1.77 13.01
N VAL A 73 0.61 -2.94 12.36
CA VAL A 73 1.75 -3.87 12.44
C VAL A 73 2.97 -3.26 11.73
N ALA A 74 2.80 -2.73 10.51
CA ALA A 74 3.86 -2.05 9.77
C ALA A 74 4.45 -0.89 10.58
N SER A 75 3.60 -0.07 11.21
CA SER A 75 4.04 1.04 12.07
C SER A 75 4.87 0.56 13.25
N ALA A 76 4.41 -0.48 13.95
CA ALA A 76 5.13 -1.06 15.07
C ALA A 76 6.51 -1.62 14.66
N ILE A 77 6.59 -2.30 13.51
CA ILE A 77 7.85 -2.80 12.95
C ILE A 77 8.80 -1.64 12.63
N LYS A 78 8.30 -0.60 11.97
CA LYS A 78 9.11 0.58 11.62
C LYS A 78 9.62 1.31 12.86
N TRP A 79 8.79 1.46 13.88
CA TRP A 79 9.20 2.09 15.15
C TRP A 79 10.19 1.23 15.93
N ALA A 80 10.04 -0.09 15.92
CA ALA A 80 11.00 -0.98 16.57
C ALA A 80 12.37 -0.94 15.86
N ASN A 81 12.38 -0.90 14.53
CA ASN A 81 13.60 -0.84 13.73
C ASN A 81 13.46 0.10 12.53
N PRO A 82 13.76 1.41 12.69
CA PRO A 82 13.66 2.40 11.61
C PRO A 82 14.56 2.13 10.40
N LYS A 83 15.56 1.24 10.53
CA LYS A 83 16.49 0.88 9.44
C LYS A 83 15.85 0.00 8.38
N LEU A 84 14.74 -0.67 8.71
CA LEU A 84 14.06 -1.56 7.78
C LEU A 84 13.27 -0.78 6.72
N THR A 85 13.28 -1.29 5.50
CA THR A 85 12.31 -0.93 4.48
C THR A 85 11.01 -1.68 4.78
N VAL A 86 9.96 -0.94 5.13
CA VAL A 86 8.67 -1.52 5.50
C VAL A 86 7.62 -1.25 4.43
N ILE A 87 7.06 -2.31 3.87
CA ILE A 87 6.02 -2.26 2.84
C ILE A 87 4.72 -2.83 3.45
N GLY A 88 3.66 -2.03 3.44
CA GLY A 88 2.30 -2.51 3.65
C GLY A 88 1.69 -2.90 2.31
N TYR A 89 1.11 -4.10 2.19
CA TYR A 89 0.49 -4.56 0.96
C TYR A 89 -0.85 -5.24 1.23
N GLY A 90 -1.92 -4.73 0.63
CA GLY A 90 -3.27 -5.25 0.84
C GLY A 90 -4.20 -4.97 -0.34
N GLY A 91 -5.45 -5.40 -0.23
CA GLY A 91 -6.52 -5.06 -1.17
C GLY A 91 -7.30 -3.83 -0.72
N ASP A 92 -8.08 -3.26 -1.65
CA ASP A 92 -8.98 -2.14 -1.41
C ASP A 92 -10.03 -2.45 -0.32
N GLY A 93 -10.63 -3.65 -0.33
CA GLY A 93 -11.53 -4.09 0.72
C GLY A 93 -10.85 -4.23 2.09
N ASP A 94 -9.61 -4.72 2.13
CA ASP A 94 -8.82 -4.79 3.36
C ASP A 94 -8.47 -3.41 3.91
N GLY A 95 -7.95 -2.57 3.05
CA GLY A 95 -7.43 -1.25 3.44
C GLY A 95 -8.50 -0.20 3.71
N PHE A 96 -9.63 -0.25 2.98
CA PHE A 96 -10.61 0.84 2.98
C PHE A 96 -11.97 0.46 3.56
N PHE A 97 -12.18 -0.80 3.94
CA PHE A 97 -13.32 -1.21 4.75
C PHE A 97 -12.88 -1.37 6.21
N GLU A 98 -12.16 -2.45 6.50
CA GLU A 98 -11.71 -2.76 7.87
C GLU A 98 -10.54 -1.87 8.32
N GLY A 99 -9.71 -1.38 7.39
CA GLY A 99 -8.47 -0.65 7.67
C GLY A 99 -8.54 0.86 7.58
N THR A 100 -9.67 1.48 7.20
CA THR A 100 -9.77 2.92 6.89
C THR A 100 -9.20 3.83 7.97
N GLN A 101 -9.55 3.59 9.23
CA GLN A 101 -9.04 4.40 10.34
C GLN A 101 -7.51 4.27 10.49
N HIS A 102 -6.96 3.08 10.29
CA HIS A 102 -5.52 2.87 10.36
C HIS A 102 -4.80 3.56 9.21
N PHE A 103 -5.38 3.51 8.01
CA PHE A 103 -4.88 4.25 6.85
C PHE A 103 -4.81 5.75 7.12
N TYR A 104 -5.93 6.35 7.57
CA TYR A 104 -5.99 7.77 7.90
C TYR A 104 -4.94 8.16 8.95
N HIS A 105 -4.86 7.42 10.05
CA HIS A 105 -3.96 7.76 11.15
C HIS A 105 -2.49 7.50 10.85
N THR A 106 -2.15 6.50 10.00
CA THR A 106 -0.77 6.26 9.58
C THR A 106 -0.30 7.38 8.63
N ALA A 107 -1.17 7.79 7.69
CA ALA A 107 -0.92 8.93 6.82
C ALA A 107 -0.75 10.23 7.62
N LYS A 108 -1.66 10.53 8.57
CA LYS A 108 -1.58 11.71 9.44
C LYS A 108 -0.29 11.77 10.25
N ARG A 109 0.22 10.64 10.69
CA ARG A 109 1.48 10.56 11.44
C ARG A 109 2.70 10.68 10.55
N ASN A 110 2.55 10.47 9.26
CA ASN A 110 3.63 10.39 8.29
C ASN A 110 4.68 9.33 8.68
N VAL A 111 4.21 8.11 9.05
CA VAL A 111 5.09 6.98 9.38
C VAL A 111 5.84 6.56 8.12
N ASP A 112 7.15 6.30 8.22
CA ASP A 112 8.03 5.96 7.08
C ASP A 112 7.76 4.53 6.54
N ILE A 113 6.66 4.39 5.81
CA ILE A 113 6.13 3.14 5.26
C ILE A 113 5.66 3.37 3.83
N THR A 114 5.94 2.42 2.94
CA THR A 114 5.32 2.39 1.61
C THR A 114 4.07 1.50 1.66
N TYR A 115 2.90 2.10 1.57
CA TYR A 115 1.62 1.39 1.53
C TYR A 115 1.11 1.26 0.10
N ILE A 116 1.03 0.01 -0.38
CA ILE A 116 0.57 -0.34 -1.73
C ILE A 116 -0.76 -1.06 -1.62
N VAL A 117 -1.79 -0.54 -2.28
CA VAL A 117 -3.11 -1.16 -2.34
C VAL A 117 -3.38 -1.71 -3.74
N SER A 118 -3.67 -3.00 -3.79
CA SER A 118 -4.15 -3.70 -4.99
C SER A 118 -5.64 -3.43 -5.14
N ASP A 119 -6.01 -2.33 -5.82
CA ASP A 119 -7.40 -1.93 -6.01
C ASP A 119 -8.01 -2.65 -7.21
N ASN A 120 -8.86 -3.63 -6.92
CA ASN A 120 -9.62 -4.37 -7.91
C ASN A 120 -11.12 -4.08 -7.87
N GLN A 121 -11.55 -3.19 -7.00
CA GLN A 121 -12.92 -2.69 -6.82
C GLN A 121 -13.94 -3.79 -6.47
N ILE A 122 -13.47 -4.89 -5.82
CA ILE A 122 -14.32 -5.98 -5.40
C ILE A 122 -13.64 -6.83 -4.30
N PHE A 123 -14.39 -7.43 -3.39
CA PHE A 123 -13.87 -8.49 -2.54
C PHE A 123 -13.67 -9.78 -3.36
N GLY A 124 -12.47 -10.00 -3.89
CA GLY A 124 -12.19 -11.13 -4.80
C GLY A 124 -12.09 -12.46 -4.09
N LEU A 125 -11.43 -12.55 -2.92
CA LEU A 125 -11.21 -13.81 -2.21
C LEU A 125 -12.51 -14.48 -1.79
N THR A 126 -13.47 -13.69 -1.33
CA THR A 126 -14.79 -14.16 -0.88
C THR A 126 -15.81 -14.25 -2.02
N THR A 127 -15.31 -14.25 -3.26
CA THR A 127 -16.06 -14.56 -4.49
C THR A 127 -16.99 -13.45 -5.00
N GLY A 128 -16.65 -12.18 -4.77
CA GLY A 128 -17.20 -11.07 -5.56
C GLY A 128 -18.29 -10.22 -4.88
N GLN A 129 -18.10 -9.83 -3.62
CA GLN A 129 -18.91 -8.80 -2.97
C GLN A 129 -18.42 -7.40 -3.35
N ALA A 130 -19.29 -6.40 -3.23
CA ALA A 130 -18.90 -5.00 -3.39
C ALA A 130 -17.88 -4.59 -2.32
N SER A 131 -16.81 -3.92 -2.74
CA SER A 131 -15.80 -3.29 -1.88
C SER A 131 -16.08 -1.78 -1.75
N PRO A 132 -15.38 -1.06 -0.86
CA PRO A 132 -15.57 0.39 -0.74
C PRO A 132 -15.27 1.21 -2.00
N THR A 133 -14.49 0.67 -2.94
CA THR A 133 -14.15 1.31 -4.21
C THR A 133 -15.03 0.88 -5.39
N THR A 134 -16.02 0.00 -5.15
CA THR A 134 -16.94 -0.49 -6.18
C THR A 134 -17.81 0.65 -6.75
N GLU A 135 -17.86 0.77 -8.07
CA GLU A 135 -18.63 1.82 -8.76
C GLU A 135 -20.15 1.69 -8.52
N ILE A 136 -20.84 2.85 -8.54
CA ILE A 136 -22.30 2.90 -8.46
C ILE A 136 -22.92 2.11 -9.63
N GLY A 137 -23.96 1.35 -9.34
CA GLY A 137 -24.68 0.53 -10.33
C GLY A 137 -24.00 -0.81 -10.65
N MET A 138 -22.77 -1.06 -10.17
CA MET A 138 -22.11 -2.34 -10.39
C MET A 138 -22.83 -3.46 -9.67
N LYS A 139 -23.25 -4.47 -10.43
CA LYS A 139 -23.88 -5.68 -9.88
C LYS A 139 -22.81 -6.63 -9.36
N THR A 140 -22.92 -6.97 -8.08
CA THR A 140 -22.00 -7.88 -7.39
C THR A 140 -22.80 -8.92 -6.60
N LYS A 141 -22.11 -9.86 -5.96
CA LYS A 141 -22.76 -10.89 -5.13
C LYS A 141 -23.53 -10.30 -3.94
N SER A 142 -23.06 -9.20 -3.36
CA SER A 142 -23.74 -8.51 -2.26
C SER A 142 -24.70 -7.40 -2.72
N THR A 143 -24.61 -6.98 -3.98
CA THR A 143 -25.42 -5.90 -4.55
C THR A 143 -26.02 -6.37 -5.89
N PRO A 144 -26.97 -7.34 -5.89
CA PRO A 144 -27.53 -7.92 -7.12
C PRO A 144 -28.29 -6.92 -7.97
N GLU A 145 -28.89 -5.90 -7.37
CA GLU A 145 -29.60 -4.81 -8.07
C GLU A 145 -28.68 -3.65 -8.48
N GLY A 146 -27.40 -3.71 -8.11
CA GLY A 146 -26.40 -2.69 -8.32
C GLY A 146 -25.97 -2.01 -7.03
N ASN A 147 -24.68 -1.64 -6.96
CA ASN A 147 -24.14 -0.89 -5.83
C ASN A 147 -24.76 0.52 -5.79
N ILE A 148 -25.29 0.93 -4.65
CA ILE A 148 -25.89 2.27 -4.42
C ILE A 148 -24.94 3.21 -3.68
N GLU A 149 -23.86 2.69 -3.11
CA GLU A 149 -22.91 3.47 -2.34
C GLU A 149 -21.91 4.19 -3.26
N LYS A 150 -21.60 5.44 -2.92
CA LYS A 150 -20.57 6.20 -3.63
C LYS A 150 -19.18 5.57 -3.36
N PRO A 151 -18.40 5.26 -4.40
CA PRO A 151 -17.07 4.71 -4.22
C PRO A 151 -16.19 5.66 -3.42
N LEU A 152 -15.44 5.09 -2.49
CA LEU A 152 -14.40 5.78 -1.75
C LEU A 152 -13.26 6.12 -2.69
N ASN A 153 -12.73 7.34 -2.58
CA ASN A 153 -11.53 7.75 -3.32
C ASN A 153 -10.31 7.74 -2.37
N PRO A 154 -9.43 6.72 -2.47
CA PRO A 154 -8.34 6.55 -1.53
C PRO A 154 -7.27 7.63 -1.62
N LEU A 155 -7.07 8.22 -2.81
CA LEU A 155 -6.09 9.28 -3.00
C LEU A 155 -6.49 10.57 -2.27
N THR A 156 -7.78 10.94 -2.35
CA THR A 156 -8.27 12.14 -1.64
C THR A 156 -8.19 11.96 -0.13
N ILE A 157 -8.43 10.75 0.37
CA ILE A 157 -8.26 10.44 1.79
C ILE A 157 -6.79 10.56 2.19
N ALA A 158 -5.86 9.97 1.42
CA ALA A 158 -4.43 10.07 1.69
C ALA A 158 -3.96 11.52 1.74
N LEU A 159 -4.33 12.33 0.73
CA LEU A 159 -3.99 13.74 0.65
C LEU A 159 -4.53 14.53 1.85
N THR A 160 -5.81 14.38 2.16
CA THR A 160 -6.45 15.12 3.27
C THR A 160 -6.03 14.64 4.64
N ALA A 161 -5.58 13.39 4.76
CA ALA A 161 -4.96 12.87 5.98
C ALA A 161 -3.54 13.39 6.21
N GLY A 162 -2.87 13.92 5.16
CA GLY A 162 -1.52 14.48 5.26
C GLY A 162 -0.40 13.54 4.81
N ALA A 163 -0.70 12.55 3.96
CA ALA A 163 0.33 11.73 3.32
C ALA A 163 1.27 12.61 2.50
N SER A 164 2.58 12.42 2.66
CA SER A 164 3.60 13.22 1.98
C SER A 164 3.94 12.71 0.57
N PHE A 165 3.58 11.46 0.25
CA PHE A 165 3.65 10.88 -1.09
C PHE A 165 2.33 10.17 -1.44
N VAL A 166 1.74 10.56 -2.59
CA VAL A 166 0.49 9.96 -3.09
C VAL A 166 0.64 9.68 -4.58
N ALA A 167 0.42 8.43 -4.97
CA ALA A 167 0.54 7.99 -6.34
C ALA A 167 -0.58 7.02 -6.73
N ARG A 168 -0.83 6.93 -8.03
CA ARG A 168 -1.69 5.89 -8.61
C ARG A 168 -0.93 5.17 -9.71
N ALA A 169 -1.13 3.86 -9.82
CA ALA A 169 -0.51 3.05 -10.85
C ALA A 169 -1.51 2.06 -11.45
N PHE A 170 -1.08 1.37 -12.50
CA PHE A 170 -1.89 0.35 -13.16
C PHE A 170 -1.04 -0.90 -13.39
N SER A 171 -1.52 -2.05 -12.94
CA SER A 171 -0.81 -3.34 -13.07
C SER A 171 -0.60 -3.79 -14.52
N GLY A 172 -1.35 -3.23 -15.46
CA GLY A 172 -1.16 -3.44 -16.89
C GLY A 172 -0.01 -2.65 -17.54
N ASP A 173 0.64 -1.74 -16.79
CA ASP A 173 1.88 -1.03 -17.16
C ASP A 173 2.98 -1.35 -16.13
N ALA A 174 3.55 -2.54 -16.23
CA ALA A 174 4.47 -3.08 -15.24
C ALA A 174 5.74 -2.25 -15.04
N LEU A 175 6.25 -1.63 -16.10
CA LEU A 175 7.44 -0.78 -16.01
C LEU A 175 7.14 0.51 -15.23
N HIS A 176 6.03 1.17 -15.56
CA HIS A 176 5.59 2.35 -14.83
C HIS A 176 5.26 2.04 -13.36
N LEU A 177 4.57 0.93 -13.11
CA LEU A 177 4.27 0.46 -11.75
C LEU A 177 5.55 0.28 -10.92
N LYS A 178 6.57 -0.37 -11.47
CA LYS A 178 7.87 -0.55 -10.81
C LYS A 178 8.50 0.81 -10.47
N GLU A 179 8.54 1.77 -11.40
CA GLU A 179 9.12 3.09 -11.15
C GLU A 179 8.34 3.89 -10.08
N VAL A 180 7.01 3.78 -10.06
CA VAL A 180 6.20 4.41 -9.00
C VAL A 180 6.49 3.79 -7.64
N ILE A 181 6.55 2.46 -7.55
CA ILE A 181 6.89 1.76 -6.30
C ILE A 181 8.29 2.14 -5.83
N LYS A 182 9.26 2.19 -6.73
CA LYS A 182 10.64 2.59 -6.42
C LYS A 182 10.70 4.00 -5.81
N LYS A 183 9.99 4.96 -6.39
CA LYS A 183 9.88 6.32 -5.84
C LYS A 183 9.23 6.33 -4.47
N GLY A 184 8.15 5.56 -4.27
CA GLY A 184 7.49 5.44 -2.97
C GLY A 184 8.40 4.85 -1.89
N ILE A 185 9.25 3.87 -2.22
CA ILE A 185 10.22 3.29 -1.29
C ILE A 185 11.35 4.29 -0.95
N GLN A 186 11.75 5.13 -1.91
CA GLN A 186 12.80 6.14 -1.71
C GLN A 186 12.30 7.37 -0.95
N HIS A 187 11.00 7.63 -0.98
CA HIS A 187 10.40 8.74 -0.25
C HIS A 187 10.50 8.52 1.26
N LYS A 188 10.85 9.58 2.01
CA LYS A 188 10.90 9.54 3.47
C LYS A 188 9.57 10.00 4.04
N GLY A 189 8.89 9.10 4.77
CA GLY A 189 7.55 9.30 5.30
C GLY A 189 6.51 8.37 4.69
N PHE A 190 5.24 8.69 4.83
CA PHE A 190 4.16 7.83 4.39
C PHE A 190 3.92 7.95 2.88
N SER A 191 4.27 6.87 2.17
CA SER A 191 4.00 6.72 0.74
C SER A 191 2.75 5.88 0.52
N PHE A 192 1.75 6.45 -0.14
CA PHE A 192 0.54 5.75 -0.55
C PHE A 192 0.51 5.53 -2.06
N ILE A 193 0.32 4.28 -2.48
CA ILE A 193 0.25 3.89 -3.90
C ILE A 193 -1.02 3.06 -4.13
N ASP A 194 -1.98 3.64 -4.82
CA ASP A 194 -3.20 2.98 -5.30
C ASP A 194 -2.91 2.31 -6.65
N VAL A 195 -3.06 0.98 -6.73
CA VAL A 195 -2.73 0.22 -7.94
C VAL A 195 -3.98 -0.42 -8.53
N PHE A 196 -4.46 0.09 -9.64
CA PHE A 196 -5.51 -0.61 -10.39
C PHE A 196 -5.05 -2.01 -10.79
N SER A 197 -5.74 -3.00 -10.25
CA SER A 197 -5.39 -4.41 -10.34
C SER A 197 -6.60 -5.23 -10.75
N PRO A 198 -6.94 -5.33 -12.05
CA PRO A 198 -8.15 -5.98 -12.50
C PRO A 198 -8.33 -7.40 -11.94
N CYS A 199 -9.48 -7.65 -11.28
CA CYS A 199 -9.89 -8.98 -10.89
C CYS A 199 -10.50 -9.70 -12.11
N VAL A 200 -9.71 -10.57 -12.75
CA VAL A 200 -10.10 -11.27 -13.98
C VAL A 200 -11.27 -12.26 -13.77
N THR A 201 -11.53 -12.67 -12.53
CA THR A 201 -12.56 -13.66 -12.20
C THR A 201 -13.90 -13.03 -11.89
N TYR A 202 -13.94 -12.02 -11.03
CA TYR A 202 -15.20 -11.50 -10.47
C TYR A 202 -15.56 -10.09 -10.93
N ASN A 203 -14.58 -9.24 -11.32
CA ASN A 203 -14.86 -7.90 -11.87
C ASN A 203 -14.76 -7.93 -13.39
N LYS A 204 -15.92 -7.87 -14.06
CA LYS A 204 -16.00 -7.88 -15.53
C LYS A 204 -16.16 -6.49 -16.13
N ILE A 205 -16.21 -5.44 -15.31
CA ILE A 205 -16.38 -4.04 -15.70
C ILE A 205 -15.02 -3.34 -15.76
N ASN A 206 -14.31 -3.32 -14.64
CA ASN A 206 -13.00 -2.66 -14.50
C ASN A 206 -11.86 -3.58 -14.96
N THR A 207 -11.88 -3.91 -16.24
CA THR A 207 -10.93 -4.85 -16.87
C THR A 207 -9.62 -4.14 -17.25
N TYR A 208 -8.63 -4.92 -17.72
CA TYR A 208 -7.40 -4.34 -18.29
C TYR A 208 -7.69 -3.39 -19.46
N ASP A 209 -8.65 -3.74 -20.31
CA ASP A 209 -9.00 -2.90 -21.46
C ASP A 209 -9.74 -1.62 -21.07
N TYR A 210 -10.56 -1.70 -20.01
CA TYR A 210 -11.19 -0.53 -19.41
C TYR A 210 -10.13 0.49 -18.95
N PHE A 211 -9.19 0.07 -18.11
CA PHE A 211 -8.15 0.97 -17.61
C PHE A 211 -7.19 1.42 -18.70
N ARG A 212 -6.78 0.51 -19.59
CA ARG A 212 -5.85 0.84 -20.69
C ARG A 212 -6.34 1.98 -21.59
N LYS A 213 -7.65 2.11 -21.76
CA LYS A 213 -8.28 3.18 -22.55
C LYS A 213 -8.36 4.51 -21.80
N LYS A 214 -8.38 4.49 -20.47
CA LYS A 214 -8.65 5.66 -19.61
C LYS A 214 -7.43 6.24 -18.93
N VAL A 215 -6.44 5.40 -18.58
CA VAL A 215 -5.28 5.87 -17.82
C VAL A 215 -4.36 6.76 -18.67
N TYR A 216 -3.87 7.82 -18.07
CA TYR A 216 -2.87 8.71 -18.67
C TYR A 216 -1.89 9.22 -17.63
N LYS A 217 -0.71 9.65 -18.09
CA LYS A 217 0.35 10.22 -17.24
C LYS A 217 0.26 11.75 -17.32
N PRO A 218 -0.21 12.43 -16.25
CA PRO A 218 -0.29 13.89 -16.25
C PRO A 218 1.11 14.49 -16.19
N ASN A 219 1.29 15.64 -16.85
CA ASN A 219 2.42 16.52 -16.58
C ASN A 219 1.96 17.53 -15.52
N THR A 220 2.38 17.34 -14.27
CA THR A 220 1.92 18.14 -13.13
C THR A 220 3.07 18.46 -12.18
N ASP A 221 2.94 19.57 -11.45
CA ASP A 221 3.78 19.84 -10.30
C ASP A 221 3.33 18.95 -9.14
N THR A 222 4.15 17.98 -8.77
CA THR A 222 3.85 17.04 -7.69
C THR A 222 3.94 17.68 -6.30
N LYS A 223 4.37 18.92 -6.19
CA LYS A 223 4.43 19.69 -4.92
C LYS A 223 3.17 20.51 -4.67
N ASP A 224 2.31 20.68 -5.69
CA ASP A 224 1.06 21.43 -5.53
C ASP A 224 -0.10 20.52 -5.08
N PHE A 225 -0.49 20.70 -3.83
CA PHE A 225 -1.62 19.98 -3.22
C PHE A 225 -2.93 20.16 -4.01
N SER A 226 -3.21 21.37 -4.47
CA SER A 226 -4.46 21.67 -5.18
C SER A 226 -4.55 20.94 -6.51
N SER A 227 -3.46 20.88 -7.26
CA SER A 227 -3.33 20.08 -8.48
C SER A 227 -3.47 18.59 -8.19
N ALA A 228 -2.76 18.08 -7.20
CA ALA A 228 -2.84 16.68 -6.80
C ALA A 228 -4.28 16.27 -6.41
N TYR A 229 -4.95 17.11 -5.63
CA TYR A 229 -6.33 16.85 -5.21
C TYR A 229 -7.31 16.85 -6.39
N LYS A 230 -7.18 17.80 -7.33
CA LYS A 230 -8.00 17.84 -8.56
C LYS A 230 -7.76 16.60 -9.43
N LEU A 231 -6.49 16.20 -9.61
CA LEU A 231 -6.14 14.99 -10.35
C LEU A 231 -6.69 13.73 -9.68
N ALA A 232 -6.59 13.63 -8.35
CA ALA A 232 -7.12 12.50 -7.59
C ALA A 232 -8.63 12.27 -7.81
N GLN A 233 -9.40 13.33 -8.10
CA GLN A 233 -10.84 13.26 -8.34
C GLN A 233 -11.23 12.87 -9.77
N GLN A 234 -10.30 12.86 -10.71
CA GLN A 234 -10.59 12.47 -12.10
C GLN A 234 -10.83 10.97 -12.20
N TRP A 235 -11.99 10.57 -12.68
CA TRP A 235 -12.39 9.17 -12.80
C TRP A 235 -13.06 8.80 -14.13
N ASP A 236 -13.76 9.72 -14.77
CA ASP A 236 -14.64 9.43 -15.91
C ASP A 236 -13.90 8.92 -17.15
N ASP A 237 -13.58 9.81 -18.08
CA ASP A 237 -12.94 9.45 -19.36
C ASP A 237 -11.42 9.38 -19.27
N LYS A 238 -10.83 10.06 -18.28
CA LYS A 238 -9.38 10.13 -18.08
C LYS A 238 -9.04 9.92 -16.61
N ILE A 239 -8.22 8.94 -16.33
CA ILE A 239 -7.77 8.59 -14.99
C ILE A 239 -6.25 8.80 -14.90
N PRO A 240 -5.78 9.77 -14.10
CA PRO A 240 -4.35 10.04 -14.00
C PRO A 240 -3.65 8.92 -13.23
N ILE A 241 -2.50 8.47 -13.76
CA ILE A 241 -1.56 7.56 -13.10
C ILE A 241 -0.17 8.18 -13.03
N GLY A 242 0.59 7.84 -12.01
CA GLY A 242 1.91 8.36 -11.71
C GLY A 242 1.94 8.93 -10.29
N VAL A 243 3.03 9.61 -9.97
CA VAL A 243 3.14 10.36 -8.72
C VAL A 243 2.35 11.65 -8.87
N LEU A 244 1.34 11.83 -8.03
CA LEU A 244 0.47 13.01 -8.03
C LEU A 244 0.89 14.03 -6.97
N TYR A 245 1.46 13.56 -5.86
CA TYR A 245 1.93 14.40 -4.77
C TYR A 245 3.20 13.81 -4.17
N ASP A 246 4.23 14.63 -3.97
CA ASP A 246 5.52 14.24 -3.40
C ASP A 246 6.19 15.45 -2.77
N VAL A 247 6.09 15.59 -1.46
CA VAL A 247 6.64 16.70 -0.69
C VAL A 247 7.48 16.20 0.48
N GLU A 248 8.56 16.89 0.77
CA GLU A 248 9.36 16.60 1.95
C GLU A 248 8.57 16.96 3.22
N SER A 249 8.48 16.02 4.13
CA SER A 249 7.88 16.20 5.45
C SER A 249 8.58 15.28 6.44
N PRO A 250 8.92 15.75 7.64
CA PRO A 250 9.56 14.90 8.63
C PRO A 250 8.70 13.67 8.94
N ALA A 251 9.30 12.49 8.92
CA ALA A 251 8.63 11.27 9.31
C ALA A 251 8.31 11.27 10.83
N TYR A 252 7.38 10.42 11.25
CA TYR A 252 7.05 10.26 12.68
C TYR A 252 8.31 9.91 13.48
N GLU A 253 9.09 8.97 12.98
CA GLU A 253 10.30 8.44 13.61
C GLU A 253 11.38 9.51 13.83
N ASP A 254 11.41 10.55 13.00
CA ASP A 254 12.38 11.64 13.12
C ASP A 254 11.99 12.65 14.22
N ARG A 255 10.71 12.66 14.62
CA ARG A 255 10.13 13.62 15.58
C ARG A 255 9.92 13.05 16.98
N ASP A 256 9.80 11.74 17.10
CA ASP A 256 9.59 11.07 18.37
C ASP A 256 10.91 10.94 19.14
N SER A 257 10.97 11.52 20.34
CA SER A 257 12.20 11.61 21.14
C SER A 257 12.75 10.26 21.60
N VAL A 258 11.91 9.22 21.62
CA VAL A 258 12.33 7.88 22.07
C VAL A 258 13.03 7.12 20.93
N ILE A 259 12.46 7.17 19.72
CA ILE A 259 12.92 6.34 18.59
C ILE A 259 13.83 7.09 17.62
N SER A 260 13.87 8.43 17.62
CA SER A 260 14.71 9.21 16.71
C SER A 260 16.21 9.05 16.94
N GLY A 261 16.63 8.73 18.17
CA GLY A 261 18.04 8.61 18.52
C GLY A 261 18.62 7.21 18.32
N LYS A 262 17.88 6.17 18.68
CA LYS A 262 18.35 4.79 18.64
C LYS A 262 17.19 3.83 18.40
N ALA A 263 17.36 2.89 17.48
CA ALA A 263 16.36 1.85 17.23
C ALA A 263 16.07 1.04 18.51
N LEU A 264 14.81 0.75 18.80
CA LEU A 264 14.42 0.01 19.98
C LEU A 264 15.09 -1.37 20.05
N VAL A 265 15.31 -2.00 18.89
CA VAL A 265 16.02 -3.28 18.80
C VAL A 265 17.50 -3.21 19.19
N ASP A 266 18.10 -2.02 19.19
CA ASP A 266 19.49 -1.78 19.59
C ASP A 266 19.60 -1.33 21.08
N ILE A 267 18.47 -1.19 21.79
CA ILE A 267 18.43 -0.82 23.20
C ILE A 267 18.51 -2.08 24.04
N PRO A 268 19.51 -2.22 24.94
CA PRO A 268 19.58 -3.36 25.83
C PRO A 268 18.32 -3.48 26.70
N LEU A 269 17.82 -4.70 26.84
CA LEU A 269 16.72 -4.95 27.80
C LEU A 269 17.18 -4.63 29.21
N VAL A 270 16.52 -3.68 29.83
CA VAL A 270 16.73 -3.35 31.23
C VAL A 270 15.83 -4.25 32.10
N LYS A 271 16.41 -4.95 33.07
CA LYS A 271 15.61 -5.69 34.04
C LYS A 271 14.86 -4.69 34.92
N LEU A 272 13.55 -4.68 34.84
CA LEU A 272 12.72 -3.82 35.69
C LEU A 272 12.90 -4.22 37.14
N THR A 273 13.18 -3.23 37.96
CA THR A 273 13.21 -3.37 39.43
C THR A 273 11.95 -2.71 40.01
N PRO A 274 11.57 -3.03 41.28
CA PRO A 274 10.46 -2.35 41.96
C PRO A 274 10.63 -0.81 42.00
N GLU A 275 11.87 -0.31 41.99
CA GLU A 275 12.16 1.12 41.94
C GLU A 275 11.74 1.78 40.65
N HIS A 276 11.95 1.11 39.49
CA HIS A 276 11.48 1.60 38.20
C HIS A 276 9.94 1.66 38.11
N LEU A 277 9.25 0.87 38.92
CA LEU A 277 7.78 0.86 38.93
C LEU A 277 7.17 1.90 39.88
N ARG A 278 7.97 2.47 40.82
CA ARG A 278 7.47 3.48 41.78
C ARG A 278 6.99 4.77 41.11
N GLU A 279 7.52 5.13 39.98
CA GLU A 279 7.09 6.31 39.19
C GLU A 279 5.69 6.15 38.59
N PHE A 280 5.16 4.93 38.54
CA PHE A 280 3.85 4.60 37.96
C PHE A 280 2.80 4.19 39.02
N LEU A 281 3.19 4.12 40.28
CA LEU A 281 2.35 3.83 41.47
C LEU A 281 2.11 5.07 42.31
#